data_e5c12466888cc0384d3e9ac416563215
#
_entry.id   e5c12466888cc0384d3e9ac416563215
#
_cell.length_a   1.000
_cell.length_b   1.000
_cell.length_c   1.000
_cell.angle_alpha   90.00
_cell.angle_beta   90.00
_cell.angle_gamma   90.00
#
_symmetry.space_group_name_H-M   'P 1'
#
loop_
_entity.id
_entity.type
_entity.pdbx_description
1 polymer ?
#
loop_
_entity_poly.entity_id
_entity_poly.type
_entity_poly.pdbx_seq_one_letter_code
_entity_poly.pdbx_strand_id
1 'polypeptide(L)'
;MNGNRIVTKIEEYDKKRCKIYIDEEFAFLLYKGELSEYEIIQGKNISEDLYVKIVGEVLSKRAKKRCLNLLEKKNYTEYKLREKLKEGLYPSEIEEEAIAYVKSFHYIDDYRYACDYIFYHKDTEAKKKIEEKLRLKGIEQDILHQAFSDSYDEEEEIEIELAQAHKLLQKKRYDRESMDWKEKQKIHAYLLRKGIRNSVIKSAMLIENDI
;
A
#
# COMPACT_ATOMS: atom_id res chain seq x y z
N MET A 1 -25.49 -31.79 2.80
CA MET A 1 -26.17 -31.26 4.00
C MET A 1 -26.73 -29.90 3.64
N ASN A 2 -28.04 -29.79 3.42
CA ASN A 2 -28.69 -28.49 3.18
C ASN A 2 -28.73 -27.72 4.50
N GLY A 3 -27.70 -26.96 4.80
CA GLY A 3 -27.71 -26.05 5.92
C GLY A 3 -28.72 -24.94 5.68
N ASN A 4 -29.71 -24.86 6.53
CA ASN A 4 -30.75 -23.84 6.47
C ASN A 4 -30.13 -22.56 7.01
N ARG A 5 -29.62 -21.69 6.14
CA ARG A 5 -29.04 -20.38 6.52
C ARG A 5 -30.14 -19.39 6.84
N ILE A 6 -30.12 -18.78 7.99
CA ILE A 6 -31.11 -17.80 8.43
C ILE A 6 -30.52 -16.40 8.39
N VAL A 7 -31.23 -15.46 7.80
CA VAL A 7 -30.90 -14.04 7.89
C VAL A 7 -31.25 -13.55 9.29
N THR A 8 -30.28 -13.55 10.20
CA THR A 8 -30.52 -13.23 11.62
C THR A 8 -30.65 -11.73 11.87
N LYS A 9 -29.93 -10.89 11.11
CA LYS A 9 -29.97 -9.44 11.27
C LYS A 9 -29.73 -8.72 9.95
N ILE A 10 -30.46 -7.63 9.72
CA ILE A 10 -30.18 -6.63 8.69
C ILE A 10 -29.92 -5.31 9.39
N GLU A 11 -28.71 -4.78 9.25
CA GLU A 11 -28.26 -3.54 9.91
C GLU A 11 -27.93 -2.47 8.87
N GLU A 12 -28.48 -1.28 9.04
CA GLU A 12 -28.16 -0.17 8.14
C GLU A 12 -26.68 0.23 8.31
N TYR A 13 -25.90 0.15 7.22
CA TYR A 13 -24.50 0.55 7.20
C TYR A 13 -24.33 2.03 6.79
N ASP A 14 -25.06 2.44 5.76
CA ASP A 14 -25.14 3.82 5.30
C ASP A 14 -26.51 4.07 4.59
N LYS A 15 -26.67 5.25 4.03
CA LYS A 15 -27.92 5.64 3.33
C LYS A 15 -28.37 4.66 2.23
N LYS A 16 -27.44 3.92 1.65
CA LYS A 16 -27.69 3.05 0.48
C LYS A 16 -27.49 1.56 0.75
N ARG A 17 -26.75 1.18 1.80
CA ARG A 17 -26.28 -0.18 2.01
C ARG A 17 -26.62 -0.70 3.40
N CYS A 18 -26.81 -2.01 3.47
CA CYS A 18 -27.06 -2.75 4.71
C CYS A 18 -26.05 -3.88 4.89
N LYS A 19 -25.66 -4.12 6.14
CA LYS A 19 -24.93 -5.33 6.55
C LYS A 19 -25.91 -6.46 6.74
N ILE A 20 -25.59 -7.62 6.18
CA ILE A 20 -26.40 -8.83 6.29
C ILE A 20 -25.67 -9.80 7.19
N TYR A 21 -26.35 -10.26 8.22
CA TYR A 21 -25.87 -11.29 9.14
C TYR A 21 -26.65 -12.57 8.89
N ILE A 22 -25.92 -13.66 8.74
CA ILE A 22 -26.47 -15.01 8.54
C ILE A 22 -25.96 -15.87 9.68
N ASP A 23 -26.88 -16.58 10.35
CA ASP A 23 -26.56 -17.42 11.51
C ASP A 23 -25.73 -16.68 12.56
N GLU A 24 -26.08 -15.41 12.82
CA GLU A 24 -25.46 -14.46 13.75
C GLU A 24 -24.08 -13.92 13.33
N GLU A 25 -23.50 -14.38 12.23
CA GLU A 25 -22.23 -13.90 11.68
C GLU A 25 -22.43 -12.90 10.56
N PHE A 26 -21.52 -11.90 10.46
CA PHE A 26 -21.52 -10.98 9.34
C PHE A 26 -21.17 -11.74 8.05
N ALA A 27 -22.08 -11.71 7.08
CA ALA A 27 -21.89 -12.40 5.81
C ALA A 27 -21.40 -11.44 4.69
N PHE A 28 -22.14 -10.38 4.46
CA PHE A 28 -21.81 -9.44 3.38
C PHE A 28 -22.62 -8.14 3.45
N LEU A 29 -22.26 -7.20 2.55
CA LEU A 29 -22.91 -5.91 2.36
C LEU A 29 -23.74 -5.90 1.09
N LEU A 30 -25.03 -5.55 1.18
CA LEU A 30 -25.90 -5.35 0.04
C LEU A 30 -26.43 -3.93 -0.05
N TYR A 31 -26.80 -3.48 -1.27
CA TYR A 31 -27.59 -2.28 -1.46
C TYR A 31 -29.04 -2.50 -1.06
N LYS A 32 -29.72 -1.45 -0.57
CA LYS A 32 -31.13 -1.53 -0.16
C LYS A 32 -32.05 -2.06 -1.27
N GLY A 33 -31.79 -1.70 -2.52
CA GLY A 33 -32.54 -2.25 -3.67
C GLY A 33 -32.35 -3.75 -3.86
N GLU A 34 -31.14 -4.27 -3.57
CA GLU A 34 -30.84 -5.70 -3.69
C GLU A 34 -31.56 -6.55 -2.62
N LEU A 35 -31.85 -5.97 -1.43
CA LEU A 35 -32.66 -6.65 -0.43
C LEU A 35 -34.04 -6.99 -0.98
N SER A 36 -34.65 -6.06 -1.71
CA SER A 36 -35.96 -6.29 -2.33
C SER A 36 -35.86 -7.21 -3.54
N GLU A 37 -34.81 -7.06 -4.37
CA GLU A 37 -34.58 -7.86 -5.57
C GLU A 37 -34.37 -9.35 -5.24
N TYR A 38 -33.61 -9.62 -4.16
CA TYR A 38 -33.30 -10.99 -3.74
C TYR A 38 -34.18 -11.50 -2.58
N GLU A 39 -35.22 -10.75 -2.21
CA GLU A 39 -36.15 -11.08 -1.12
C GLU A 39 -35.45 -11.39 0.20
N ILE A 40 -34.37 -10.66 0.52
CA ILE A 40 -33.60 -10.80 1.75
C ILE A 40 -34.38 -10.14 2.89
N ILE A 41 -34.96 -10.96 3.77
CA ILE A 41 -35.80 -10.53 4.87
C ILE A 41 -35.28 -11.13 6.17
N GLN A 42 -35.16 -10.29 7.19
CA GLN A 42 -34.73 -10.74 8.52
C GLN A 42 -35.69 -11.79 9.08
N GLY A 43 -35.14 -12.85 9.66
CA GLY A 43 -35.87 -14.00 10.21
C GLY A 43 -36.24 -15.05 9.15
N LYS A 44 -35.99 -14.83 7.86
CA LYS A 44 -36.23 -15.81 6.80
C LYS A 44 -34.96 -16.56 6.40
N ASN A 45 -35.17 -17.74 5.87
CA ASN A 45 -34.11 -18.55 5.29
C ASN A 45 -33.65 -17.99 3.96
N ILE A 46 -32.35 -18.07 3.70
CA ILE A 46 -31.76 -17.89 2.37
C ILE A 46 -31.36 -19.26 1.81
N SER A 47 -31.77 -19.55 0.59
CA SER A 47 -31.36 -20.79 -0.08
C SER A 47 -29.87 -20.79 -0.41
N GLU A 48 -29.27 -21.98 -0.47
CA GLU A 48 -27.86 -22.13 -0.86
C GLU A 48 -27.61 -21.54 -2.25
N ASP A 49 -28.48 -21.79 -3.21
CA ASP A 49 -28.35 -21.27 -4.58
C ASP A 49 -28.37 -19.73 -4.61
N LEU A 50 -29.22 -19.11 -3.81
CA LEU A 50 -29.28 -17.64 -3.71
C LEU A 50 -28.04 -17.09 -3.02
N TYR A 51 -27.55 -17.74 -1.96
CA TYR A 51 -26.31 -17.36 -1.28
C TYR A 51 -25.13 -17.42 -2.24
N VAL A 52 -24.96 -18.54 -2.95
CA VAL A 52 -23.90 -18.73 -3.95
C VAL A 52 -24.01 -17.69 -5.07
N LYS A 53 -25.20 -17.39 -5.54
CA LYS A 53 -25.42 -16.34 -6.56
C LYS A 53 -25.01 -14.97 -6.05
N ILE A 54 -25.41 -14.60 -4.83
CA ILE A 54 -25.04 -13.29 -4.25
C ILE A 54 -23.52 -13.19 -4.10
N VAL A 55 -22.87 -14.16 -3.46
CA VAL A 55 -21.42 -14.13 -3.21
C VAL A 55 -20.65 -14.26 -4.51
N GLY A 56 -20.91 -15.32 -5.29
CA GLY A 56 -20.12 -15.67 -6.48
C GLY A 56 -20.34 -14.79 -7.68
N GLU A 57 -21.54 -14.20 -7.84
CA GLU A 57 -21.81 -13.35 -9.00
C GLU A 57 -21.89 -11.87 -8.65
N VAL A 58 -22.74 -11.49 -7.68
CA VAL A 58 -23.03 -10.09 -7.40
C VAL A 58 -21.83 -9.42 -6.73
N LEU A 59 -21.32 -10.01 -5.64
CA LEU A 59 -20.21 -9.44 -4.89
C LEU A 59 -18.89 -9.57 -5.67
N SER A 60 -18.66 -10.69 -6.35
CA SER A 60 -17.49 -10.90 -7.20
C SER A 60 -17.41 -9.84 -8.31
N LYS A 61 -18.46 -9.65 -9.10
CA LYS A 61 -18.51 -8.61 -10.14
C LYS A 61 -18.29 -7.21 -9.57
N ARG A 62 -18.86 -6.93 -8.40
CA ARG A 62 -18.73 -5.64 -7.72
C ARG A 62 -17.31 -5.40 -7.24
N ALA A 63 -16.65 -6.39 -6.62
CA ALA A 63 -15.29 -6.31 -6.16
C ALA A 63 -14.31 -6.09 -7.32
N LYS A 64 -14.43 -6.86 -8.40
CA LYS A 64 -13.64 -6.69 -9.63
C LYS A 64 -13.81 -5.28 -10.22
N LYS A 65 -15.07 -4.82 -10.36
CA LYS A 65 -15.35 -3.46 -10.84
C LYS A 65 -14.76 -2.38 -9.92
N ARG A 66 -14.81 -2.60 -8.61
CA ARG A 66 -14.16 -1.68 -7.64
C ARG A 66 -12.65 -1.61 -7.86
N CYS A 67 -11.98 -2.74 -8.03
CA CYS A 67 -10.54 -2.77 -8.33
C CYS A 67 -10.23 -2.00 -9.61
N LEU A 68 -10.94 -2.27 -10.70
CA LEU A 68 -10.74 -1.58 -11.98
C LEU A 68 -10.93 -0.06 -11.85
N ASN A 69 -12.01 0.39 -11.22
CA ASN A 69 -12.27 1.81 -10.99
C ASN A 69 -11.21 2.52 -10.13
N LEU A 70 -10.55 1.78 -9.23
CA LEU A 70 -9.45 2.31 -8.41
C LEU A 70 -8.18 2.42 -9.25
N LEU A 71 -7.87 1.37 -10.02
CA LEU A 71 -6.67 1.27 -10.86
C LEU A 71 -6.71 2.23 -12.05
N GLU A 72 -7.89 2.56 -12.58
CA GLU A 72 -8.07 3.59 -13.61
C GLU A 72 -7.61 4.99 -13.13
N LYS A 73 -7.72 5.26 -11.84
CA LYS A 73 -7.40 6.58 -11.28
C LYS A 73 -5.93 6.73 -10.90
N LYS A 74 -5.29 5.66 -10.44
CA LYS A 74 -3.88 5.62 -10.03
C LYS A 74 -3.38 4.19 -9.85
N ASN A 75 -2.07 4.03 -9.85
CA ASN A 75 -1.45 2.75 -9.52
C ASN A 75 -1.62 2.42 -8.03
N TYR A 76 -1.86 1.15 -7.74
CA TYR A 76 -1.94 0.57 -6.40
C TYR A 76 -1.01 -0.63 -6.30
N THR A 77 -0.43 -0.84 -5.12
CA THR A 77 0.15 -2.12 -4.76
C THR A 77 -0.94 -3.13 -4.42
N GLU A 78 -0.64 -4.42 -4.51
CA GLU A 78 -1.58 -5.47 -4.11
C GLU A 78 -2.11 -5.24 -2.69
N TYR A 79 -1.21 -4.98 -1.74
CA TYR A 79 -1.56 -4.70 -0.34
C TYR A 79 -2.57 -3.54 -0.21
N LYS A 80 -2.30 -2.42 -0.88
CA LYS A 80 -3.19 -1.25 -0.81
C LYS A 80 -4.54 -1.48 -1.48
N LEU A 81 -4.58 -2.31 -2.52
CA LEU A 81 -5.84 -2.67 -3.17
C LEU A 81 -6.66 -3.60 -2.27
N ARG A 82 -6.01 -4.56 -1.58
CA ARG A 82 -6.66 -5.41 -0.57
C ARG A 82 -7.24 -4.59 0.58
N GLU A 83 -6.51 -3.58 1.09
CA GLU A 83 -7.07 -2.66 2.09
C GLU A 83 -8.36 -1.98 1.59
N LYS A 84 -8.41 -1.57 0.31
CA LYS A 84 -9.61 -0.97 -0.27
C LYS A 84 -10.78 -1.95 -0.43
N LEU A 85 -10.52 -3.21 -0.63
CA LEU A 85 -11.55 -4.25 -0.65
C LEU A 85 -12.06 -4.52 0.77
N LYS A 86 -11.17 -4.64 1.77
CA LYS A 86 -11.56 -4.77 3.19
C LYS A 86 -12.40 -3.61 3.69
N GLU A 87 -12.05 -2.36 3.33
CA GLU A 87 -12.89 -1.20 3.59
C GLU A 87 -14.30 -1.32 2.96
N GLY A 88 -14.42 -2.08 1.89
CA GLY A 88 -15.68 -2.39 1.21
C GLY A 88 -16.45 -3.52 1.85
N LEU A 89 -15.91 -4.17 2.91
CA LEU A 89 -16.50 -5.30 3.62
C LEU A 89 -16.83 -6.48 2.69
N TYR A 90 -15.94 -6.78 1.75
CA TYR A 90 -16.07 -7.98 0.93
C TYR A 90 -15.60 -9.22 1.71
N PRO A 91 -16.25 -10.40 1.50
CA PRO A 91 -15.74 -11.66 2.01
C PRO A 91 -14.32 -11.94 1.49
N SER A 92 -13.49 -12.60 2.29
CA SER A 92 -12.08 -12.89 1.94
C SER A 92 -11.92 -13.61 0.61
N GLU A 93 -12.79 -14.57 0.32
CA GLU A 93 -12.78 -15.32 -0.94
C GLU A 93 -13.01 -14.40 -2.15
N ILE A 94 -13.88 -13.41 -2.00
CA ILE A 94 -14.18 -12.42 -3.04
C ILE A 94 -13.03 -11.42 -3.19
N GLU A 95 -12.36 -11.07 -2.09
CA GLU A 95 -11.14 -10.26 -2.14
C GLU A 95 -10.05 -10.98 -2.95
N GLU A 96 -9.78 -12.27 -2.63
CA GLU A 96 -8.80 -13.08 -3.35
C GLU A 96 -9.12 -13.20 -4.84
N GLU A 97 -10.38 -13.48 -5.16
CA GLU A 97 -10.83 -13.60 -6.55
C GLU A 97 -10.65 -12.27 -7.32
N ALA A 98 -10.99 -11.14 -6.70
CA ALA A 98 -10.83 -9.83 -7.33
C ALA A 98 -9.36 -9.45 -7.53
N ILE A 99 -8.50 -9.77 -6.58
CA ILE A 99 -7.04 -9.55 -6.70
C ILE A 99 -6.46 -10.47 -7.78
N ALA A 100 -6.79 -11.77 -7.77
CA ALA A 100 -6.35 -12.71 -8.80
C ALA A 100 -6.76 -12.25 -10.21
N TYR A 101 -7.98 -11.73 -10.33
CA TYR A 101 -8.49 -11.18 -11.60
C TYR A 101 -7.63 -10.02 -12.11
N VAL A 102 -7.36 -9.01 -11.30
CA VAL A 102 -6.56 -7.85 -11.76
C VAL A 102 -5.08 -8.21 -11.98
N LYS A 103 -4.55 -9.20 -11.26
CA LYS A 103 -3.20 -9.76 -11.49
C LYS A 103 -3.11 -10.48 -12.83
N SER A 104 -4.13 -11.28 -13.20
CA SER A 104 -4.13 -12.04 -14.47
C SER A 104 -4.10 -11.14 -15.71
N PHE A 105 -4.53 -9.88 -15.58
CA PHE A 105 -4.43 -8.87 -16.63
C PHE A 105 -3.24 -7.93 -16.46
N HIS A 106 -2.33 -8.20 -15.53
CA HIS A 106 -1.18 -7.35 -15.23
C HIS A 106 -1.54 -5.89 -14.87
N TYR A 107 -2.74 -5.69 -14.29
CA TYR A 107 -3.16 -4.36 -13.84
C TYR A 107 -2.51 -3.94 -12.51
N ILE A 108 -1.97 -4.90 -11.76
CA ILE A 108 -1.11 -4.67 -10.60
C ILE A 108 0.16 -5.50 -10.74
N ASP A 109 1.28 -4.84 -10.42
CA ASP A 109 2.62 -5.39 -10.44
C ASP A 109 3.45 -4.61 -9.41
N ASP A 110 3.69 -5.23 -8.26
CA ASP A 110 4.35 -4.59 -7.13
C ASP A 110 5.83 -4.32 -7.42
N TYR A 111 6.48 -5.17 -8.25
CA TYR A 111 7.85 -4.93 -8.69
C TYR A 111 7.94 -3.68 -9.58
N ARG A 112 7.10 -3.62 -10.61
CA ARG A 112 7.04 -2.45 -11.49
C ARG A 112 6.68 -1.19 -10.70
N TYR A 113 5.73 -1.29 -9.78
CA TYR A 113 5.36 -0.18 -8.89
C TYR A 113 6.56 0.32 -8.08
N ALA A 114 7.38 -0.61 -7.54
CA ALA A 114 8.57 -0.27 -6.77
C ALA A 114 9.62 0.41 -7.65
N CYS A 115 9.91 -0.13 -8.85
CA CYS A 115 10.85 0.47 -9.80
C CYS A 115 10.44 1.89 -10.22
N ASP A 116 9.16 2.08 -10.59
CA ASP A 116 8.62 3.39 -10.95
C ASP A 116 8.76 4.37 -9.77
N TYR A 117 8.42 3.91 -8.55
CA TYR A 117 8.52 4.75 -7.36
C TYR A 117 9.96 5.15 -7.06
N ILE A 118 10.91 4.22 -7.16
CA ILE A 118 12.34 4.49 -6.99
C ILE A 118 12.80 5.50 -8.04
N PHE A 119 12.49 5.27 -9.31
CA PHE A 119 12.88 6.16 -10.42
C PHE A 119 12.46 7.61 -10.19
N TYR A 120 11.21 7.85 -9.75
CA TYR A 120 10.71 9.21 -9.54
C TYR A 120 11.23 9.88 -8.26
N HIS A 121 11.79 9.11 -7.31
CA HIS A 121 12.17 9.65 -6.00
C HIS A 121 13.67 9.59 -5.71
N LYS A 122 14.46 8.80 -6.45
CA LYS A 122 15.88 8.57 -6.15
C LYS A 122 16.73 9.84 -6.06
N ASP A 123 16.44 10.85 -6.88
CA ASP A 123 17.19 12.11 -6.88
C ASP A 123 16.84 13.06 -5.73
N THR A 124 15.70 12.85 -5.09
CA THR A 124 15.16 13.78 -4.09
C THR A 124 15.05 13.22 -2.69
N GLU A 125 15.01 11.89 -2.57
CA GLU A 125 14.85 11.20 -1.30
C GLU A 125 15.94 10.15 -1.10
N ALA A 126 16.46 10.03 0.11
CA ALA A 126 17.44 8.99 0.44
C ALA A 126 16.84 7.59 0.29
N LYS A 127 17.63 6.64 -0.22
CA LYS A 127 17.26 5.23 -0.46
C LYS A 127 16.48 4.61 0.71
N LYS A 128 17.00 4.77 1.93
CA LYS A 128 16.35 4.26 3.15
C LYS A 128 14.92 4.76 3.32
N LYS A 129 14.64 6.02 2.98
CA LYS A 129 13.28 6.59 3.07
C LYS A 129 12.36 6.06 1.98
N ILE A 130 12.87 5.87 0.78
CA ILE A 130 12.14 5.27 -0.33
C ILE A 130 11.73 3.85 0.08
N GLU A 131 12.69 3.08 0.64
CA GLU A 131 12.45 1.72 1.13
C GLU A 131 11.36 1.69 2.22
N GLU A 132 11.46 2.55 3.24
CA GLU A 132 10.45 2.67 4.30
C GLU A 132 9.05 2.97 3.73
N LYS A 133 8.96 3.89 2.76
CA LYS A 133 7.69 4.22 2.11
C LYS A 133 7.10 3.08 1.28
N LEU A 134 7.94 2.33 0.59
CA LEU A 134 7.52 1.15 -0.19
C LEU A 134 7.06 0.02 0.74
N ARG A 135 7.74 -0.20 1.87
CA ARG A 135 7.28 -1.14 2.92
C ARG A 135 5.91 -0.74 3.48
N LEU A 136 5.67 0.53 3.75
CA LEU A 136 4.36 1.04 4.19
C LEU A 136 3.26 0.88 3.13
N LYS A 137 3.64 0.70 1.88
CA LYS A 137 2.72 0.35 0.79
C LYS A 137 2.52 -1.16 0.64
N GLY A 138 3.19 -1.96 1.49
CA GLY A 138 3.06 -3.41 1.54
C GLY A 138 3.89 -4.15 0.50
N ILE A 139 4.92 -3.52 -0.08
CA ILE A 139 5.85 -4.21 -0.97
C ILE A 139 6.70 -5.18 -0.16
N GLU A 140 6.76 -6.44 -0.58
CA GLU A 140 7.52 -7.49 0.07
C GLU A 140 9.03 -7.25 -0.05
N GLN A 141 9.79 -7.79 0.93
CA GLN A 141 11.23 -7.54 1.05
C GLN A 141 12.02 -8.00 -0.18
N ASP A 142 11.68 -9.16 -0.73
CA ASP A 142 12.37 -9.71 -1.90
C ASP A 142 12.15 -8.85 -3.14
N ILE A 143 10.92 -8.35 -3.32
CA ILE A 143 10.58 -7.41 -4.40
C ILE A 143 11.35 -6.09 -4.22
N LEU A 144 11.43 -5.57 -2.99
CA LEU A 144 12.19 -4.37 -2.69
C LEU A 144 13.67 -4.55 -3.03
N HIS A 145 14.25 -5.67 -2.58
CA HIS A 145 15.66 -5.95 -2.82
C HIS A 145 15.96 -6.01 -4.32
N GLN A 146 15.14 -6.72 -5.09
CA GLN A 146 15.28 -6.80 -6.54
C GLN A 146 15.10 -5.43 -7.21
N ALA A 147 14.04 -4.69 -6.88
CA ALA A 147 13.76 -3.38 -7.46
C ALA A 147 14.88 -2.37 -7.19
N PHE A 148 15.46 -2.39 -5.99
CA PHE A 148 16.61 -1.54 -5.66
C PHE A 148 17.88 -1.96 -6.39
N SER A 149 18.15 -3.27 -6.50
CA SER A 149 19.29 -3.79 -7.25
C SER A 149 19.25 -3.39 -8.73
N ASP A 150 18.05 -3.41 -9.32
CA ASP A 150 17.86 -3.10 -10.73
C ASP A 150 17.75 -1.59 -11.03
N SER A 151 17.49 -0.77 -9.98
CA SER A 151 17.28 0.67 -10.12
C SER A 151 18.48 1.53 -9.76
N TYR A 152 19.48 0.97 -9.10
CA TYR A 152 20.70 1.67 -8.70
C TYR A 152 21.93 0.91 -9.17
N ASP A 153 22.80 1.63 -9.87
CA ASP A 153 24.21 1.28 -9.97
C ASP A 153 24.94 1.76 -8.70
N GLU A 154 25.93 1.03 -8.24
CA GLU A 154 26.64 1.32 -6.99
C GLU A 154 27.34 2.69 -7.01
N GLU A 155 27.91 3.07 -8.15
CA GLU A 155 28.53 4.38 -8.35
C GLU A 155 27.48 5.49 -8.38
N GLU A 156 26.42 5.32 -9.15
CA GLU A 156 25.29 6.27 -9.25
C GLU A 156 24.64 6.51 -7.88
N GLU A 157 24.48 5.46 -7.06
CA GLU A 157 23.91 5.56 -5.71
C GLU A 157 24.72 6.49 -4.82
N ILE A 158 26.07 6.38 -4.85
CA ILE A 158 26.96 7.22 -4.06
C ILE A 158 26.88 8.68 -4.52
N GLU A 159 26.89 8.92 -5.84
CA GLU A 159 26.80 10.27 -6.41
C GLU A 159 25.48 10.97 -6.05
N ILE A 160 24.35 10.27 -6.20
CA ILE A 160 23.02 10.79 -5.86
C ILE A 160 22.97 11.16 -4.37
N GLU A 161 23.44 10.27 -3.50
CA GLU A 161 23.40 10.48 -2.06
C GLU A 161 24.32 11.64 -1.63
N LEU A 162 25.49 11.79 -2.28
CA LEU A 162 26.41 12.89 -2.07
C LEU A 162 25.78 14.23 -2.49
N ALA A 163 25.13 14.27 -3.64
CA ALA A 163 24.43 15.45 -4.12
C ALA A 163 23.26 15.84 -3.17
N GLN A 164 22.54 14.86 -2.64
CA GLN A 164 21.50 15.09 -1.62
C GLN A 164 22.10 15.64 -0.33
N ALA A 165 23.22 15.08 0.14
CA ALA A 165 23.92 15.57 1.33
C ALA A 165 24.34 17.03 1.17
N HIS A 166 24.94 17.39 0.03
CA HIS A 166 25.35 18.78 -0.26
C HIS A 166 24.16 19.75 -0.28
N LYS A 167 23.02 19.39 -0.89
CA LYS A 167 21.78 20.20 -0.86
C LYS A 167 21.29 20.43 0.58
N LEU A 168 21.39 19.40 1.43
CA LEU A 168 20.98 19.52 2.83
C LEU A 168 21.94 20.36 3.65
N LEU A 169 23.26 20.23 3.41
CA LEU A 169 24.30 21.06 4.02
C LEU A 169 24.11 22.54 3.65
N GLN A 170 23.87 22.83 2.38
CA GLN A 170 23.60 24.18 1.91
C GLN A 170 22.36 24.79 2.58
N LYS A 171 21.26 24.04 2.72
CA LYS A 171 20.06 24.48 3.45
C LYS A 171 20.35 24.79 4.92
N LYS A 172 21.33 24.10 5.53
CA LYS A 172 21.77 24.32 6.91
C LYS A 172 22.86 25.38 7.03
N ARG A 173 23.28 25.97 5.90
CA ARG A 173 24.38 26.93 5.86
C ARG A 173 25.64 26.38 6.54
N TYR A 174 25.92 25.09 6.24
CA TYR A 174 27.07 24.41 6.81
C TYR A 174 28.35 25.10 6.34
N ASP A 175 29.20 25.45 7.30
CA ASP A 175 30.54 25.99 7.08
C ASP A 175 31.52 25.23 7.95
N ARG A 176 32.46 24.54 7.30
CA ARG A 176 33.46 23.71 7.98
C ARG A 176 34.37 24.53 8.88
N GLU A 177 34.71 25.75 8.50
CA GLU A 177 35.71 26.55 9.22
C GLU A 177 35.10 27.31 10.39
N SER A 178 33.91 27.86 10.22
CA SER A 178 33.27 28.72 11.22
C SER A 178 32.46 27.98 12.29
N MET A 179 32.02 26.76 12.02
CA MET A 179 31.16 26.00 12.93
C MET A 179 31.95 25.25 13.99
N ASP A 180 31.47 25.28 15.24
CA ASP A 180 32.02 24.51 16.32
C ASP A 180 31.70 23.01 16.22
N TRP A 181 32.36 22.19 17.07
CA TRP A 181 32.16 20.74 17.12
C TRP A 181 30.72 20.34 17.39
N LYS A 182 30.03 21.02 18.29
CA LYS A 182 28.63 20.71 18.66
C LYS A 182 27.68 21.00 17.52
N GLU A 183 27.91 22.06 16.77
CA GLU A 183 27.15 22.41 15.58
C GLU A 183 27.32 21.39 14.47
N LYS A 184 28.59 20.98 14.22
CA LYS A 184 28.91 19.91 13.25
C LYS A 184 28.22 18.60 13.61
N GLN A 185 28.25 18.22 14.90
CA GLN A 185 27.56 17.01 15.38
C GLN A 185 26.03 17.08 15.18
N LYS A 186 25.39 18.23 15.39
CA LYS A 186 23.97 18.42 15.15
C LYS A 186 23.62 18.27 13.67
N ILE A 187 24.45 18.80 12.78
CA ILE A 187 24.28 18.68 11.34
C ILE A 187 24.49 17.22 10.89
N HIS A 188 25.53 16.56 11.38
CA HIS A 188 25.76 15.14 11.12
C HIS A 188 24.56 14.29 11.53
N ALA A 189 24.05 14.45 12.75
CA ALA A 189 22.87 13.75 13.25
C ALA A 189 21.59 14.10 12.42
N TYR A 190 21.48 15.33 11.91
CA TYR A 190 20.41 15.72 11.03
C TYR A 190 20.47 14.96 9.69
N LEU A 191 21.64 14.83 9.07
CA LEU A 191 21.84 14.09 7.82
C LEU A 191 21.55 12.60 8.01
N LEU A 192 21.99 11.99 9.11
CA LEU A 192 21.65 10.61 9.47
C LEU A 192 20.13 10.40 9.56
N ARG A 193 19.39 11.31 10.22
CA ARG A 193 17.91 11.26 10.28
C ARG A 193 17.25 11.46 8.93
N LYS A 194 17.92 12.09 7.97
CA LYS A 194 17.46 12.18 6.59
C LYS A 194 17.71 10.91 5.79
N GLY A 195 18.45 9.95 6.34
CA GLY A 195 18.74 8.66 5.74
C GLY A 195 20.04 8.61 4.93
N ILE A 196 20.88 9.64 5.01
CA ILE A 196 22.20 9.66 4.35
C ILE A 196 23.15 8.72 5.10
N ARG A 197 23.90 7.89 4.36
CA ARG A 197 24.90 6.98 4.92
C ARG A 197 26.04 7.73 5.61
N ASN A 198 26.54 7.17 6.71
CA ASN A 198 27.61 7.80 7.49
C ASN A 198 28.89 8.07 6.66
N SER A 199 29.27 7.14 5.77
CA SER A 199 30.40 7.33 4.86
C SER A 199 30.23 8.55 3.95
N VAL A 200 29.05 8.69 3.36
CA VAL A 200 28.70 9.82 2.48
C VAL A 200 28.65 11.13 3.27
N ILE A 201 28.11 11.13 4.48
CA ILE A 201 28.11 12.32 5.34
C ILE A 201 29.53 12.79 5.63
N LYS A 202 30.43 11.85 6.00
CA LYS A 202 31.84 12.17 6.23
C LYS A 202 32.49 12.79 5.01
N SER A 203 32.27 12.21 3.82
CA SER A 203 32.80 12.76 2.57
C SER A 203 32.19 14.13 2.25
N ALA A 204 30.86 14.31 2.37
CA ALA A 204 30.20 15.59 2.10
C ALA A 204 30.60 16.70 3.06
N MET A 205 30.84 16.39 4.32
CA MET A 205 31.31 17.34 5.35
C MET A 205 32.83 17.51 5.32
N LEU A 206 33.57 16.75 4.51
CA LEU A 206 35.03 16.71 4.45
C LEU A 206 35.65 16.47 5.86
N ILE A 207 35.01 15.57 6.63
CA ILE A 207 35.52 15.15 7.93
C ILE A 207 36.55 14.04 7.66
N GLU A 208 37.83 14.34 7.86
CA GLU A 208 38.90 13.34 7.84
C GLU A 208 38.63 12.30 8.95
N ASN A 209 38.91 11.02 8.67
CA ASN A 209 38.78 9.93 9.64
C ASN A 209 39.83 10.19 10.77
N ASP A 210 39.44 10.86 11.84
CA ASP A 210 40.16 10.71 13.12
C ASP A 210 39.79 9.32 13.65
N ILE A 211 40.81 8.47 13.63
CA ILE A 211 40.84 7.06 14.07
C ILE A 211 40.54 6.97 15.56
#